data_ae9f6a39692e59cf1e68c20ef990d5c4
#
_entry.id   ae9f6a39692e59cf1e68c20ef990d5c4
#
_cell.length_a   1.000
_cell.length_b   1.000
_cell.length_c   1.000
_cell.angle_alpha   90.00
_cell.angle_beta   90.00
_cell.angle_gamma   90.00
#
_symmetry.space_group_name_H-M   'P 1'
#
loop_
_entity.id
_entity.type
_entity.pdbx_description
1 polymer ?
#
loop_
_entity_poly.entity_id
_entity_poly.type
_entity_poly.pdbx_seq_one_letter_code
_entity_poly.pdbx_strand_id
1 'polypeptide(L)'
;MEAGERVVELRPREHPGVRGIEWAKSLGIVEVIGEFTTNYQPNQTRNINIQRIAELTRGAVIEPGGEFSINDYVGRRTRENGFVDAGVISNGVFTTSVGGGISQYATTLFNAAFFAGLDFGDYQSHSIYISRYPYGREATVNFPNVDLEILNTTPYGVLLW
;
A
#
# COMPACT_ATOMS: atom_id res chain seq x y z
N MET A 1 49.30 -22.01 11.44
CA MET A 1 47.88 -22.06 11.85
C MET A 1 47.05 -21.96 10.60
N GLU A 2 46.58 -23.11 10.13
CA GLU A 2 45.71 -23.17 8.94
C GLU A 2 44.34 -22.64 9.28
N ALA A 3 43.86 -21.69 8.49
CA ALA A 3 42.48 -21.17 8.58
C ALA A 3 41.55 -22.25 8.03
N GLY A 4 40.90 -23.00 8.90
CA GLY A 4 39.88 -23.98 8.54
C GLY A 4 38.71 -23.30 7.86
N GLU A 5 38.47 -23.68 6.61
CA GLU A 5 37.29 -23.27 5.82
C GLU A 5 36.03 -23.76 6.53
N ARG A 6 35.21 -22.85 7.02
CA ARG A 6 33.92 -23.17 7.62
C ARG A 6 32.89 -23.28 6.50
N VAL A 7 32.61 -24.49 6.07
CA VAL A 7 31.47 -24.76 5.17
C VAL A 7 30.20 -24.76 6.01
N VAL A 8 29.32 -23.79 5.75
CA VAL A 8 27.96 -23.74 6.32
C VAL A 8 27.00 -24.36 5.33
N GLU A 9 26.52 -25.56 5.63
CA GLU A 9 25.48 -26.22 4.82
C GLU A 9 24.12 -25.59 5.15
N LEU A 10 23.56 -24.80 4.22
CA LEU A 10 22.22 -24.27 4.33
C LEU A 10 21.21 -25.34 3.94
N ARG A 11 20.44 -25.83 4.90
CA ARG A 11 19.30 -26.74 4.65
C ARG A 11 18.04 -25.89 4.56
N PRO A 12 17.41 -25.74 3.39
CA PRO A 12 16.13 -25.07 3.29
C PRO A 12 15.10 -25.87 4.12
N ARG A 13 14.40 -25.18 5.04
CA ARG A 13 13.22 -25.74 5.68
C ARG A 13 12.02 -25.36 4.85
N GLU A 14 11.27 -26.33 4.37
CA GLU A 14 9.94 -26.10 3.87
C GLU A 14 9.04 -25.71 5.05
N HIS A 15 8.55 -24.47 5.06
CA HIS A 15 7.53 -24.05 5.98
C HIS A 15 6.16 -24.28 5.35
N PRO A 16 5.28 -25.09 5.96
CA PRO A 16 3.89 -25.21 5.52
C PRO A 16 3.25 -23.83 5.57
N GLY A 17 2.73 -23.33 4.42
CA GLY A 17 2.10 -22.03 4.29
C GLY A 17 2.95 -20.95 3.59
N VAL A 18 4.21 -21.21 3.28
CA VAL A 18 5.00 -20.32 2.39
C VAL A 18 4.61 -20.62 0.95
N ARG A 19 4.06 -19.63 0.28
CA ARG A 19 3.77 -19.68 -1.16
C ARG A 19 5.08 -19.78 -1.91
N GLY A 20 5.30 -20.89 -2.64
CA GLY A 20 6.55 -21.19 -3.30
C GLY A 20 6.70 -20.54 -4.69
N ILE A 21 7.82 -20.83 -5.36
CA ILE A 21 8.15 -20.35 -6.70
C ILE A 21 7.05 -20.68 -7.73
N GLU A 22 6.46 -21.87 -7.66
CA GLU A 22 5.40 -22.27 -8.61
C GLU A 22 4.13 -21.43 -8.44
N TRP A 23 3.76 -21.10 -7.22
CA TRP A 23 2.68 -20.14 -6.97
C TRP A 23 3.01 -18.76 -7.54
N ALA A 24 4.21 -18.24 -7.29
CA ALA A 24 4.63 -16.95 -7.84
C ALA A 24 4.60 -16.91 -9.37
N LYS A 25 5.04 -17.98 -10.02
CA LYS A 25 4.97 -18.11 -11.49
C LYS A 25 3.52 -18.20 -12.00
N SER A 26 2.64 -18.88 -11.27
CA SER A 26 1.23 -19.02 -11.66
C SER A 26 0.47 -17.71 -11.65
N LEU A 27 0.95 -16.69 -10.93
CA LEU A 27 0.35 -15.36 -10.92
C LEU A 27 0.51 -14.62 -12.26
N GLY A 28 1.49 -14.98 -13.09
CA GLY A 28 1.71 -14.37 -14.40
C GLY A 28 2.09 -12.89 -14.34
N ILE A 29 2.70 -12.44 -13.24
CA ILE A 29 3.17 -11.05 -13.07
C ILE A 29 4.47 -10.87 -13.85
N VAL A 30 4.43 -10.12 -14.96
CA VAL A 30 5.57 -9.99 -15.89
C VAL A 30 5.93 -8.55 -16.26
N GLU A 31 5.02 -7.60 -16.04
CA GLU A 31 5.22 -6.21 -16.44
C GLU A 31 4.50 -5.22 -15.52
N VAL A 32 4.85 -3.94 -15.63
CA VAL A 32 4.14 -2.84 -14.97
C VAL A 32 2.87 -2.53 -15.75
N ILE A 33 1.71 -2.72 -15.13
CA ILE A 33 0.40 -2.47 -15.74
C ILE A 33 -0.17 -1.09 -15.40
N GLY A 34 0.33 -0.44 -14.36
CA GLY A 34 -0.07 0.91 -13.98
C GLY A 34 0.89 1.50 -12.98
N GLU A 35 1.15 2.79 -13.13
CA GLU A 35 2.01 3.55 -12.22
C GLU A 35 1.47 4.95 -12.01
N PHE A 36 1.74 5.53 -10.85
CA PHE A 36 1.40 6.92 -10.56
C PHE A 36 2.31 7.51 -9.50
N THR A 37 2.57 8.80 -9.60
CA THR A 37 3.42 9.52 -8.65
C THR A 37 2.72 10.75 -8.12
N THR A 38 2.78 10.94 -6.80
CA THR A 38 2.43 12.20 -6.16
C THR A 38 3.63 12.75 -5.38
N ASN A 39 3.77 14.09 -5.37
CA ASN A 39 4.88 14.74 -4.71
C ASN A 39 4.46 15.31 -3.35
N TYR A 40 5.37 15.31 -2.38
CA TYR A 40 5.21 15.96 -1.10
C TYR A 40 6.43 16.82 -0.76
N GLN A 41 6.24 17.85 0.03
CA GLN A 41 7.32 18.70 0.49
C GLN A 41 8.25 17.93 1.45
N PRO A 42 9.57 18.11 1.36
CA PRO A 42 10.50 17.46 2.28
C PRO A 42 10.30 17.94 3.72
N ASN A 43 10.83 17.17 4.68
CA ASN A 43 10.89 17.52 6.10
C ASN A 43 9.54 17.76 6.80
N GLN A 44 8.45 17.20 6.28
CA GLN A 44 7.16 17.21 6.95
C GLN A 44 6.94 15.91 7.72
N THR A 45 6.36 16.00 8.92
CA THR A 45 6.08 14.82 9.78
C THR A 45 5.20 13.78 9.07
N ARG A 46 4.25 14.22 8.25
CA ARG A 46 3.38 13.34 7.45
C ARG A 46 4.15 12.43 6.46
N ASN A 47 5.35 12.82 6.06
CA ASN A 47 6.16 12.02 5.13
C ASN A 47 6.56 10.67 5.74
N ILE A 48 6.78 10.63 7.07
CA ILE A 48 7.05 9.39 7.82
C ILE A 48 5.87 8.42 7.64
N ASN A 49 4.64 8.91 7.78
CA ASN A 49 3.44 8.08 7.64
C ASN A 49 3.23 7.60 6.19
N ILE A 50 3.49 8.46 5.20
CA ILE A 50 3.38 8.10 3.78
C ILE A 50 4.41 7.03 3.41
N GLN A 51 5.65 7.17 3.85
CA GLN A 51 6.69 6.18 3.63
C GLN A 51 6.37 4.86 4.37
N ARG A 52 5.91 4.97 5.63
CA ARG A 52 5.58 3.80 6.44
C ARG A 52 4.48 2.95 5.83
N ILE A 53 3.39 3.56 5.36
CA ILE A 53 2.32 2.79 4.71
C ILE A 53 2.78 2.19 3.38
N ALA A 54 3.60 2.89 2.60
CA ALA A 54 4.18 2.35 1.38
C ALA A 54 5.10 1.15 1.65
N GLU A 55 5.92 1.20 2.71
CA GLU A 55 6.75 0.07 3.14
C GLU A 55 5.92 -1.15 3.55
N LEU A 56 4.84 -0.93 4.32
CA LEU A 56 3.97 -2.01 4.80
C LEU A 56 3.23 -2.72 3.67
N THR A 57 2.83 -1.99 2.64
CA THR A 57 2.06 -2.53 1.52
C THR A 57 2.93 -3.03 0.37
N ARG A 58 4.21 -2.67 0.37
CA ARG A 58 5.16 -3.12 -0.65
C ARG A 58 5.28 -4.63 -0.64
N GLY A 59 5.08 -5.25 -1.80
CA GLY A 59 5.10 -6.70 -1.94
C GLY A 59 3.74 -7.36 -1.70
N ALA A 60 2.68 -6.59 -1.43
CA ALA A 60 1.33 -7.14 -1.38
C ALA A 60 0.92 -7.68 -2.75
N VAL A 61 0.30 -8.85 -2.76
CA VAL A 61 -0.18 -9.51 -3.97
C VAL A 61 -1.70 -9.61 -3.91
N ILE A 62 -2.35 -9.14 -4.97
CA ILE A 62 -3.78 -9.31 -5.18
C ILE A 62 -3.93 -10.47 -6.17
N GLU A 63 -4.43 -11.61 -5.70
CA GLU A 63 -4.63 -12.78 -6.55
C GLU A 63 -5.72 -12.56 -7.59
N PRO A 64 -5.78 -13.35 -8.67
CA PRO A 64 -6.90 -13.32 -9.61
C PRO A 64 -8.24 -13.48 -8.88
N GLY A 65 -9.18 -12.55 -9.12
CA GLY A 65 -10.47 -12.50 -8.42
C GLY A 65 -10.41 -12.05 -6.96
N GLY A 66 -9.22 -11.64 -6.47
CA GLY A 66 -9.02 -11.16 -5.11
C GLY A 66 -9.22 -9.65 -4.97
N GLU A 67 -9.14 -9.20 -3.72
CA GLU A 67 -9.25 -7.79 -3.34
C GLU A 67 -8.09 -7.35 -2.44
N PHE A 68 -7.83 -6.05 -2.41
CA PHE A 68 -6.88 -5.42 -1.51
C PHE A 68 -7.55 -4.24 -0.83
N SER A 69 -7.72 -4.32 0.48
CA SER A 69 -8.16 -3.24 1.36
C SER A 69 -6.96 -2.65 2.09
N ILE A 70 -6.80 -1.34 2.06
CA ILE A 70 -5.74 -0.68 2.84
C ILE A 70 -5.97 -0.89 4.34
N ASN A 71 -7.22 -0.80 4.79
CA ASN A 71 -7.54 -0.92 6.21
C ASN A 71 -7.33 -2.33 6.74
N ASP A 72 -7.73 -3.34 6.00
CA ASP A 72 -7.57 -4.74 6.40
C ASP A 72 -6.10 -5.16 6.37
N TYR A 73 -5.35 -4.72 5.35
CA TYR A 73 -3.95 -5.09 5.18
C TYR A 73 -3.02 -4.43 6.20
N VAL A 74 -3.22 -3.13 6.46
CA VAL A 74 -2.34 -2.33 7.34
C VAL A 74 -2.85 -2.28 8.78
N GLY A 75 -4.14 -2.40 8.99
CA GLY A 75 -4.79 -2.27 10.29
C GLY A 75 -4.76 -0.84 10.84
N ARG A 76 -4.97 -0.71 12.13
CA ARG A 76 -4.94 0.58 12.83
C ARG A 76 -3.56 1.21 12.79
N ARG A 77 -3.51 2.49 12.44
CA ARG A 77 -2.28 3.28 12.42
C ARG A 77 -1.96 3.72 13.85
N THR A 78 -0.94 3.12 14.45
CA THR A 78 -0.52 3.39 15.82
C THR A 78 0.95 3.77 15.88
N ARG A 79 1.37 4.37 16.99
CA ARG A 79 2.80 4.71 17.19
C ARG A 79 3.66 3.46 17.29
N GLU A 80 3.14 2.38 17.87
CA GLU A 80 3.80 1.08 17.95
C GLU A 80 4.07 0.49 16.57
N ASN A 81 3.19 0.76 15.59
CA ASN A 81 3.34 0.35 14.20
C ASN A 81 4.19 1.33 13.36
N GLY A 82 4.82 2.32 14.00
CA GLY A 82 5.74 3.27 13.37
C GLY A 82 5.05 4.50 12.74
N PHE A 83 3.77 4.74 13.02
CA PHE A 83 3.09 5.97 12.59
C PHE A 83 3.26 7.09 13.62
N VAL A 84 3.21 8.33 13.15
CA VAL A 84 3.38 9.53 13.97
C VAL A 84 2.19 10.48 13.81
N ASP A 85 2.08 11.44 14.74
CA ASP A 85 1.06 12.49 14.63
C ASP A 85 1.38 13.43 13.46
N ALA A 86 0.38 13.66 12.61
CA ALA A 86 0.46 14.61 11.52
C ALA A 86 -0.93 15.15 11.16
N GLY A 87 -0.98 16.17 10.32
CA GLY A 87 -2.23 16.84 9.94
C GLY A 87 -3.20 15.91 9.21
N VAL A 88 -4.45 15.95 9.62
CA VAL A 88 -5.61 15.30 8.99
C VAL A 88 -6.73 16.31 8.77
N ILE A 89 -7.65 15.98 7.87
CA ILE A 89 -8.90 16.69 7.67
C ILE A 89 -9.99 15.84 8.30
N SER A 90 -10.68 16.39 9.30
CA SER A 90 -11.80 15.74 9.96
C SER A 90 -12.99 16.69 9.96
N ASN A 91 -14.11 16.27 9.36
CA ASN A 91 -15.33 17.10 9.22
C ASN A 91 -15.05 18.49 8.61
N GLY A 92 -14.15 18.57 7.63
CA GLY A 92 -13.75 19.83 6.98
C GLY A 92 -12.80 20.71 7.81
N VAL A 93 -12.35 20.26 8.98
CA VAL A 93 -11.43 20.98 9.87
C VAL A 93 -10.05 20.31 9.88
N PHE A 94 -8.99 21.13 9.80
CA PHE A 94 -7.62 20.64 9.97
C PHE A 94 -7.35 20.35 11.46
N THR A 95 -6.91 19.13 11.74
CA THR A 95 -6.52 18.67 13.07
C THR A 95 -5.30 17.76 12.98
N THR A 96 -4.89 17.17 14.09
CA THR A 96 -3.71 16.27 14.14
C THR A 96 -4.14 14.91 14.65
N SER A 97 -3.66 13.85 14.00
CA SER A 97 -3.90 12.47 14.41
C SER A 97 -2.72 11.57 13.98
N VAL A 98 -2.56 10.44 14.66
CA VAL A 98 -1.59 9.39 14.27
C VAL A 98 -1.96 8.87 12.89
N GLY A 99 -0.98 8.80 12.00
CA GLY A 99 -1.19 8.37 10.61
C GLY A 99 -1.65 9.50 9.67
N GLY A 100 -1.67 10.77 10.12
CA GLY A 100 -2.03 11.89 9.26
C GLY A 100 -1.19 11.93 7.98
N GLY A 101 -1.85 12.23 6.85
CA GLY A 101 -1.22 12.34 5.52
C GLY A 101 -1.24 11.07 4.66
N ILE A 102 -1.61 9.90 5.20
CA ILE A 102 -1.62 8.62 4.44
C ILE A 102 -2.59 8.60 3.26
N SER A 103 -3.60 9.45 3.24
CA SER A 103 -4.50 9.58 2.09
C SER A 103 -3.77 10.01 0.81
N GLN A 104 -2.55 10.55 0.92
CA GLN A 104 -1.72 10.77 -0.27
C GLN A 104 -1.22 9.45 -0.86
N TYR A 105 -0.86 8.48 -0.03
CA TYR A 105 -0.55 7.13 -0.49
C TYR A 105 -1.79 6.48 -1.14
N ALA A 106 -2.95 6.56 -0.48
CA ALA A 106 -4.21 6.03 -1.03
C ALA A 106 -4.54 6.65 -2.40
N THR A 107 -4.41 7.96 -2.53
CA THR A 107 -4.59 8.65 -3.82
C THR A 107 -3.58 8.19 -4.88
N THR A 108 -2.33 7.95 -4.50
CA THR A 108 -1.30 7.45 -5.42
C THR A 108 -1.64 6.05 -5.90
N LEU A 109 -1.99 5.16 -4.97
CA LEU A 109 -2.38 3.79 -5.25
C LEU A 109 -3.67 3.72 -6.09
N PHE A 110 -4.69 4.54 -5.75
CA PHE A 110 -5.92 4.66 -6.52
C PHE A 110 -5.63 4.97 -7.99
N ASN A 111 -4.78 5.97 -8.26
CA ASN A 111 -4.46 6.33 -9.63
C ASN A 111 -3.64 5.25 -10.36
N ALA A 112 -2.70 4.58 -9.70
CA ALA A 112 -1.97 3.47 -10.29
C ALA A 112 -2.93 2.33 -10.68
N ALA A 113 -3.84 1.94 -9.79
CA ALA A 113 -4.86 0.93 -10.04
C ALA A 113 -5.84 1.36 -11.15
N PHE A 114 -6.25 2.63 -11.17
CA PHE A 114 -7.10 3.19 -12.22
C PHE A 114 -6.44 3.08 -13.60
N PHE A 115 -5.16 3.44 -13.74
CA PHE A 115 -4.43 3.32 -15.00
C PHE A 115 -4.11 1.87 -15.37
N ALA A 116 -4.06 0.97 -14.40
CA ALA A 116 -3.96 -0.47 -14.62
C ALA A 116 -5.27 -1.10 -15.11
N GLY A 117 -6.39 -0.36 -15.07
CA GLY A 117 -7.71 -0.86 -15.45
C GLY A 117 -8.31 -1.83 -14.42
N LEU A 118 -7.88 -1.74 -13.17
CA LEU A 118 -8.46 -2.52 -12.07
C LEU A 118 -9.77 -1.89 -11.60
N ASP A 119 -10.65 -2.72 -11.04
CA ASP A 119 -11.91 -2.27 -10.46
C ASP A 119 -11.73 -1.81 -9.00
N PHE A 120 -12.75 -1.16 -8.46
CA PHE A 120 -12.76 -0.66 -7.10
C PHE A 120 -14.00 -1.15 -6.36
N GLY A 121 -13.80 -1.52 -5.09
CA GLY A 121 -14.86 -1.66 -4.10
C GLY A 121 -15.14 -0.30 -3.44
N ASP A 122 -15.05 -0.24 -2.12
CA ASP A 122 -15.21 1.02 -1.40
C ASP A 122 -14.04 1.96 -1.65
N TYR A 123 -14.38 3.21 -1.97
CA TYR A 123 -13.44 4.34 -1.95
C TYR A 123 -14.20 5.66 -1.76
N GLN A 124 -13.52 6.65 -1.23
CA GLN A 124 -14.10 7.96 -0.98
C GLN A 124 -13.11 9.07 -1.31
N SER A 125 -13.58 10.12 -2.00
CA SER A 125 -12.81 11.36 -2.18
C SER A 125 -12.79 12.19 -0.89
N HIS A 126 -11.85 13.16 -0.82
CA HIS A 126 -11.85 14.10 0.30
C HIS A 126 -13.09 15.01 0.28
N SER A 127 -13.52 15.44 1.45
CA SER A 127 -14.63 16.40 1.60
C SER A 127 -14.27 17.83 1.19
N ILE A 128 -13.00 18.11 0.91
CA ILE A 128 -12.48 19.38 0.42
C ILE A 128 -11.59 19.18 -0.81
N TYR A 129 -11.54 20.19 -1.68
CA TYR A 129 -10.64 20.16 -2.82
C TYR A 129 -9.16 20.24 -2.39
N ILE A 130 -8.36 19.34 -2.91
CA ILE A 130 -6.90 19.26 -2.66
C ILE A 130 -6.18 19.42 -4.00
N SER A 131 -5.62 20.61 -4.25
CA SER A 131 -5.04 21.01 -5.54
C SER A 131 -3.84 20.18 -6.02
N ARG A 132 -3.19 19.41 -5.14
CA ARG A 132 -2.07 18.53 -5.51
C ARG A 132 -2.52 17.19 -6.12
N TYR A 133 -3.81 16.87 -6.07
CA TYR A 133 -4.36 15.65 -6.64
C TYR A 133 -5.08 15.92 -7.96
N PRO A 134 -5.13 14.95 -8.87
CA PRO A 134 -5.94 15.07 -10.06
C PRO A 134 -7.41 15.25 -9.69
N TYR A 135 -8.09 16.20 -10.34
CA TYR A 135 -9.50 16.45 -10.09
C TYR A 135 -10.34 15.19 -10.36
N GLY A 136 -11.18 14.80 -9.40
CA GLY A 136 -12.04 13.63 -9.48
C GLY A 136 -11.32 12.27 -9.37
N ARG A 137 -9.99 12.24 -9.20
CA ARG A 137 -9.22 11.01 -9.03
C ARG A 137 -8.36 11.06 -7.78
N GLU A 138 -9.01 10.94 -6.64
CA GLU A 138 -8.39 10.92 -5.33
C GLU A 138 -9.10 9.94 -4.42
N ALA A 139 -8.40 9.44 -3.42
CA ALA A 139 -8.95 8.59 -2.38
C ALA A 139 -8.44 9.02 -1.00
N THR A 140 -9.32 9.01 -0.01
CA THR A 140 -8.97 9.17 1.40
C THR A 140 -9.11 7.85 2.13
N VAL A 141 -8.39 7.70 3.24
CA VAL A 141 -8.51 6.53 4.13
C VAL A 141 -8.53 6.97 5.58
N ASN A 142 -9.39 6.35 6.36
CA ASN A 142 -9.49 6.57 7.80
C ASN A 142 -10.01 5.31 8.50
N PHE A 143 -9.16 4.66 9.28
CA PHE A 143 -9.51 3.42 9.97
C PHE A 143 -10.54 3.65 11.10
N PRO A 144 -11.58 2.81 11.21
CA PRO A 144 -11.89 1.68 10.33
C PRO A 144 -12.89 2.01 9.19
N ASN A 145 -13.39 3.25 9.10
CA ASN A 145 -14.66 3.56 8.44
C ASN A 145 -14.53 4.01 6.98
N VAL A 146 -13.36 4.46 6.54
CA VAL A 146 -13.13 4.92 5.16
C VAL A 146 -11.95 4.18 4.60
N ASP A 147 -12.14 3.47 3.51
CA ASP A 147 -11.13 2.63 2.92
C ASP A 147 -10.84 2.97 1.44
N LEU A 148 -9.86 2.30 0.89
CA LEU A 148 -9.64 2.12 -0.53
C LEU A 148 -9.53 0.62 -0.77
N GLU A 149 -10.49 0.07 -1.50
CA GLU A 149 -10.52 -1.31 -1.94
C GLU A 149 -10.26 -1.41 -3.44
N ILE A 150 -9.29 -2.25 -3.82
CA ILE A 150 -8.94 -2.54 -5.21
C ILE A 150 -9.34 -3.97 -5.51
N LEU A 151 -10.09 -4.17 -6.58
CA LEU A 151 -10.57 -5.47 -7.02
C LEU A 151 -9.78 -5.93 -8.24
N ASN A 152 -9.18 -7.09 -8.16
CA ASN A 152 -8.47 -7.68 -9.29
C ASN A 152 -9.40 -8.63 -10.07
N THR A 153 -10.09 -8.12 -11.06
CA THR A 153 -10.98 -8.91 -11.94
C THR A 153 -10.23 -9.56 -13.11
N THR A 154 -8.91 -9.43 -13.16
CA THR A 154 -8.07 -10.02 -14.21
C THR A 154 -7.73 -11.50 -13.91
N PRO A 155 -7.33 -12.30 -14.91
CA PRO A 155 -6.87 -13.66 -14.69
C PRO A 155 -5.44 -13.76 -14.14
N TYR A 156 -4.78 -12.64 -13.89
CA TYR A 156 -3.39 -12.55 -13.43
C TYR A 156 -3.31 -11.98 -12.01
N GLY A 157 -2.22 -12.26 -11.31
CA GLY A 157 -1.91 -11.60 -10.06
C GLY A 157 -1.47 -10.16 -10.26
N VAL A 158 -1.72 -9.30 -9.28
CA VAL A 158 -1.21 -7.92 -9.23
C VAL A 158 -0.29 -7.76 -8.03
N LEU A 159 0.92 -7.27 -8.25
CA LEU A 159 1.92 -6.98 -7.22
C LEU A 159 1.98 -5.47 -6.99
N LEU A 160 1.83 -5.04 -5.76
CA LEU A 160 2.08 -3.67 -5.33
C LEU A 160 3.59 -3.50 -5.04
N TRP A 161 4.21 -2.56 -5.72
CA TRP A 161 5.68 -2.35 -5.62
C TRP A 161 6.08 -0.90 -5.43
#